data_12cce9c54355db926b8e461bbc93013d
#
_entry.id   12cce9c54355db926b8e461bbc93013d
#
_cell.length_a   1.000
_cell.length_b   1.000
_cell.length_c   1.000
_cell.angle_alpha   90.00
_cell.angle_beta   90.00
_cell.angle_gamma   90.00
#
_symmetry.space_group_name_H-M   'P 1'
#
loop_
_entity.id
_entity.type
_entity.pdbx_description
1 polymer ?
#
loop_
_entity_poly.entity_id
_entity_poly.type
_entity_poly.pdbx_seq_one_letter_code
_entity_poly.pdbx_strand_id
1 'polypeptide(L)'
;CLILAKKRSVLKALHEQLVHHQMEKRYIALVKNSWSKKRHTVDAPIYQNSRYSVIDAKGKQAVSHFHPLKNFQKDDFSASLVEVVIETGRTHQIRVHAKYADHPIAQDDKYGDHLFDKVMKEKGLNRLFLHAKSITFTNPTTNEIQKVVAPLPIELENFLNKL
;
A
#
# COMPACT_ATOMS: atom_id res chain seq x y z
N CYS A 1 7.08 4.11 -7.10
CA CYS A 1 7.59 5.49 -7.26
C CYS A 1 8.61 5.80 -6.16
N LEU A 2 9.70 6.48 -6.52
CA LEU A 2 10.74 6.96 -5.61
C LEU A 2 11.12 8.39 -6.01
N ILE A 3 11.28 9.28 -5.03
CA ILE A 3 11.78 10.65 -5.23
C ILE A 3 13.18 10.75 -4.66
N LEU A 4 14.13 11.26 -5.46
CA LEU A 4 15.48 11.55 -5.05
C LEU A 4 15.77 13.05 -5.19
N ALA A 5 16.11 13.70 -4.08
CA ALA A 5 16.49 15.10 -4.08
C ALA A 5 17.99 15.26 -4.32
N LYS A 6 18.39 16.03 -5.34
CA LYS A 6 19.81 16.32 -5.66
C LYS A 6 20.40 17.47 -4.84
N LYS A 7 19.54 18.29 -4.20
CA LYS A 7 19.95 19.44 -3.38
C LYS A 7 19.35 19.35 -1.99
N ARG A 8 20.10 19.75 -0.96
CA ARG A 8 19.65 19.71 0.44
C ARG A 8 18.41 20.60 0.70
N SER A 9 18.30 21.76 0.04
CA SER A 9 17.11 22.63 0.13
C SER A 9 15.86 21.94 -0.41
N VAL A 10 15.96 21.25 -1.55
CA VAL A 10 14.86 20.48 -2.14
C VAL A 10 14.45 19.31 -1.23
N LEU A 11 15.44 18.60 -0.65
CA LEU A 11 15.16 17.53 0.32
C LEU A 11 14.36 18.03 1.51
N LYS A 12 14.76 19.20 2.08
CA LYS A 12 14.06 19.81 3.22
C LYS A 12 12.62 20.16 2.86
N ALA A 13 12.39 20.81 1.72
CA ALA A 13 11.06 21.19 1.28
C ALA A 13 10.16 19.95 0.99
N LEU A 14 10.71 18.89 0.40
CA LEU A 14 9.97 17.63 0.21
C LEU A 14 9.64 16.95 1.54
N HIS A 15 10.53 16.99 2.53
CA HIS A 15 10.24 16.48 3.88
C HIS A 15 9.12 17.28 4.56
N GLU A 16 9.09 18.60 4.42
CA GLU A 16 8.01 19.45 4.93
C GLU A 16 6.66 19.05 4.32
N GLN A 17 6.61 18.85 3.00
CA GLN A 17 5.38 18.36 2.34
C GLN A 17 4.94 16.97 2.86
N LEU A 18 5.88 16.06 3.13
CA LEU A 18 5.55 14.76 3.73
C LEU A 18 4.98 14.89 5.14
N VAL A 19 5.58 15.74 5.97
CA VAL A 19 5.16 15.98 7.36
C VAL A 19 3.77 16.63 7.42
N HIS A 20 3.49 17.54 6.51
CA HIS A 20 2.20 18.27 6.42
C HIS A 20 1.16 17.57 5.54
N HIS A 21 1.38 16.30 5.16
CA HIS A 21 0.45 15.48 4.36
C HIS A 21 0.06 16.11 3.01
N GLN A 22 0.94 16.91 2.42
CA GLN A 22 0.74 17.61 1.15
C GLN A 22 1.09 16.75 -0.08
N MET A 23 1.45 15.49 0.13
CA MET A 23 1.74 14.54 -0.95
C MET A 23 0.66 13.46 -1.01
N GLU A 24 0.05 13.27 -2.17
CA GLU A 24 -0.82 12.13 -2.41
C GLU A 24 0.01 10.90 -2.80
N LYS A 25 -0.18 9.80 -2.11
CA LYS A 25 0.53 8.53 -2.34
C LYS A 25 -0.49 7.43 -2.60
N ARG A 26 -0.44 6.82 -3.80
CA ARG A 26 -1.34 5.75 -4.21
C ARG A 26 -0.59 4.46 -4.45
N TYR A 27 -1.17 3.37 -3.99
CA TYR A 27 -0.63 2.02 -4.09
C TYR A 27 -1.66 1.09 -4.69
N ILE A 28 -1.20 -0.02 -5.27
CA ILE A 28 -2.03 -1.16 -5.67
C ILE A 28 -1.60 -2.35 -4.83
N ALA A 29 -2.57 -3.06 -4.27
CA ALA A 29 -2.35 -4.28 -3.51
C ALA A 29 -3.36 -5.36 -3.89
N LEU A 30 -2.94 -6.62 -3.84
CA LEU A 30 -3.83 -7.77 -3.84
C LEU A 30 -3.96 -8.27 -2.41
N VAL A 31 -5.19 -8.34 -1.91
CA VAL A 31 -5.49 -8.71 -0.53
C VAL A 31 -6.37 -9.95 -0.47
N LYS A 32 -6.27 -10.71 0.63
CA LYS A 32 -7.13 -11.85 0.96
C LYS A 32 -8.59 -11.39 1.13
N ASN A 33 -9.52 -12.24 0.84
CA ASN A 33 -10.97 -12.09 0.95
C ASN A 33 -11.56 -11.09 -0.06
N SER A 34 -12.86 -11.25 -0.30
CA SER A 34 -13.65 -10.32 -1.09
C SER A 34 -13.92 -9.06 -0.27
N TRP A 35 -13.45 -7.92 -0.74
CA TRP A 35 -13.74 -6.64 -0.10
C TRP A 35 -15.03 -6.03 -0.65
N SER A 36 -15.84 -5.41 0.21
CA SER A 36 -17.04 -4.72 -0.26
C SER A 36 -16.68 -3.62 -1.26
N LYS A 37 -17.55 -3.35 -2.23
CA LYS A 37 -17.31 -2.32 -3.28
C LYS A 37 -17.22 -0.89 -2.72
N LYS A 38 -17.47 -0.66 -1.44
CA LYS A 38 -17.39 0.66 -0.80
C LYS A 38 -15.95 0.97 -0.38
N ARG A 39 -15.59 2.26 -0.46
CA ARG A 39 -14.36 2.75 0.18
C ARG A 39 -14.37 2.37 1.66
N HIS A 40 -13.26 1.85 2.14
CA HIS A 40 -13.04 1.53 3.54
C HIS A 40 -11.85 2.33 4.08
N THR A 41 -12.06 3.04 5.19
CA THR A 41 -11.00 3.81 5.85
C THR A 41 -10.57 3.08 7.11
N VAL A 42 -9.27 2.84 7.23
CA VAL A 42 -8.64 2.40 8.48
C VAL A 42 -7.92 3.61 9.08
N ASP A 43 -8.45 4.11 10.19
CA ASP A 43 -7.84 5.12 11.03
C ASP A 43 -7.45 4.44 12.35
N ALA A 44 -6.22 3.98 12.44
CA ALA A 44 -5.72 3.22 13.57
C ALA A 44 -4.24 3.50 13.81
N PRO A 45 -3.83 3.87 15.04
CA PRO A 45 -2.47 4.25 15.33
C PRO A 45 -1.51 3.05 15.25
N ILE A 46 -0.32 3.30 14.71
CA ILE A 46 0.71 2.27 14.53
C ILE A 46 1.87 2.54 15.49
N TYR A 47 2.13 1.58 16.35
CA TYR A 47 3.34 1.48 17.14
C TYR A 47 4.40 0.67 16.39
N GLN A 48 5.60 1.21 16.33
CA GLN A 48 6.75 0.56 15.71
C GLN A 48 7.82 0.28 16.75
N ASN A 49 8.27 -0.97 16.81
CA ASN A 49 9.51 -1.34 17.49
C ASN A 49 10.61 -1.69 16.46
N SER A 50 11.75 -2.22 16.92
CA SER A 50 12.89 -2.58 16.06
C SER A 50 12.59 -3.71 15.04
N ARG A 51 11.54 -4.50 15.25
CA ARG A 51 11.28 -5.73 14.47
C ARG A 51 9.98 -5.68 13.67
N TYR A 52 8.92 -5.05 14.20
CA TYR A 52 7.58 -5.05 13.58
C TYR A 52 6.81 -3.75 13.87
N SER A 53 5.73 -3.58 13.15
CA SER A 53 4.72 -2.54 13.39
C SER A 53 3.39 -3.21 13.76
N VAL A 54 2.66 -2.65 14.70
CA VAL A 54 1.37 -3.17 15.17
C VAL A 54 0.38 -2.05 15.41
N ILE A 55 -0.92 -2.35 15.36
CA ILE A 55 -1.95 -1.41 15.84
C ILE A 55 -1.87 -1.36 17.36
N ASP A 56 -1.66 -0.17 17.90
CA ASP A 56 -1.56 0.08 19.34
C ASP A 56 -1.89 1.55 19.63
N ALA A 57 -2.67 1.80 20.67
CA ALA A 57 -3.08 3.17 21.07
C ALA A 57 -1.90 4.09 21.42
N LYS A 58 -0.75 3.52 21.81
CA LYS A 58 0.50 4.26 22.05
C LYS A 58 1.25 4.61 20.77
N GLY A 59 0.76 4.12 19.62
CA GLY A 59 1.36 4.36 18.31
C GLY A 59 1.14 5.76 17.79
N LYS A 60 1.75 6.05 16.64
CA LYS A 60 1.52 7.29 15.91
C LYS A 60 0.29 7.16 15.02
N GLN A 61 -0.52 8.21 14.93
CA GLN A 61 -1.69 8.25 14.04
C GLN A 61 -1.32 7.78 12.63
N ALA A 62 -2.19 6.95 12.06
CA ALA A 62 -2.05 6.41 10.72
C ALA A 62 -3.42 6.25 10.06
N VAL A 63 -3.55 6.75 8.82
CA VAL A 63 -4.80 6.69 8.06
C VAL A 63 -4.55 6.13 6.67
N SER A 64 -5.31 5.11 6.30
CA SER A 64 -5.28 4.47 4.98
C SER A 64 -6.69 4.30 4.43
N HIS A 65 -6.88 4.62 3.16
CA HIS A 65 -8.15 4.48 2.45
C HIS A 65 -8.01 3.38 1.39
N PHE A 66 -8.80 2.34 1.53
CA PHE A 66 -8.84 1.22 0.60
C PHE A 66 -10.02 1.38 -0.35
N HIS A 67 -9.76 1.30 -1.65
CA HIS A 67 -10.74 1.39 -2.73
C HIS A 67 -10.70 0.10 -3.53
N PRO A 68 -11.66 -0.82 -3.33
CA PRO A 68 -11.72 -2.06 -4.09
C PRO A 68 -11.92 -1.78 -5.58
N LEU A 69 -11.07 -2.37 -6.43
CA LEU A 69 -11.10 -2.24 -7.88
C LEU A 69 -11.74 -3.47 -8.54
N LYS A 70 -11.35 -4.67 -8.09
CA LYS A 70 -11.84 -5.95 -8.63
C LYS A 70 -11.78 -7.03 -7.56
N ASN A 71 -12.82 -7.85 -7.50
CA ASN A 71 -12.85 -9.04 -6.67
C ASN A 71 -12.63 -10.28 -7.55
N PHE A 72 -11.87 -11.23 -7.01
CA PHE A 72 -11.63 -12.55 -7.59
C PHE A 72 -12.20 -13.59 -6.64
N GLN A 73 -13.05 -14.47 -7.17
CA GLN A 73 -13.65 -15.56 -6.42
C GLN A 73 -13.45 -16.86 -7.19
N LYS A 74 -12.80 -17.82 -6.56
CA LYS A 74 -12.58 -19.18 -7.06
C LYS A 74 -12.89 -20.15 -5.91
N ASP A 75 -12.94 -21.45 -6.20
CA ASP A 75 -13.26 -22.47 -5.21
C ASP A 75 -12.21 -22.55 -4.09
N ASP A 76 -10.95 -22.25 -4.42
CA ASP A 76 -9.80 -22.37 -3.54
C ASP A 76 -9.36 -21.05 -2.88
N PHE A 77 -9.89 -19.89 -3.33
CA PHE A 77 -9.56 -18.59 -2.72
C PHE A 77 -10.57 -17.49 -3.02
N SER A 78 -10.54 -16.47 -2.18
CA SER A 78 -11.16 -15.17 -2.42
C SER A 78 -10.12 -14.07 -2.24
N ALA A 79 -10.08 -13.11 -3.19
CA ALA A 79 -9.11 -12.01 -3.17
C ALA A 79 -9.71 -10.73 -3.75
N SER A 80 -9.13 -9.59 -3.40
CA SER A 80 -9.48 -8.28 -3.96
C SER A 80 -8.24 -7.52 -4.41
N LEU A 81 -8.30 -6.97 -5.61
CA LEU A 81 -7.38 -5.93 -6.05
C LEU A 81 -7.89 -4.60 -5.51
N VAL A 82 -7.06 -3.88 -4.78
CA VAL A 82 -7.43 -2.61 -4.16
C VAL A 82 -6.44 -1.51 -4.50
N GLU A 83 -6.94 -0.29 -4.72
CA GLU A 83 -6.12 0.92 -4.66
C GLU A 83 -6.11 1.43 -3.23
N VAL A 84 -4.94 1.79 -2.73
CA VAL A 84 -4.77 2.32 -1.38
C VAL A 84 -4.20 3.73 -1.45
N VAL A 85 -4.89 4.69 -0.82
CA VAL A 85 -4.41 6.06 -0.62
C VAL A 85 -4.04 6.22 0.84
N ILE A 86 -2.85 6.72 1.14
CA ILE A 86 -2.40 6.94 2.51
C ILE A 86 -2.19 8.42 2.79
N GLU A 87 -2.76 8.92 3.89
CA GLU A 87 -2.52 10.28 4.38
C GLU A 87 -1.17 10.35 5.10
N THR A 88 -0.91 9.39 5.95
CA THR A 88 0.33 9.26 6.73
C THR A 88 1.32 8.31 6.05
N GLY A 89 2.55 8.20 6.57
CA GLY A 89 3.59 7.32 6.02
C GLY A 89 4.34 6.56 7.12
N ARG A 90 3.64 5.70 7.90
CA ARG A 90 4.28 4.89 8.93
C ARG A 90 4.89 3.63 8.34
N THR A 91 5.90 3.10 8.99
CA THR A 91 6.57 1.87 8.58
C THR A 91 5.53 0.74 8.44
N HIS A 92 5.52 0.07 7.29
CA HIS A 92 4.59 -1.02 6.95
C HIS A 92 3.09 -0.65 7.07
N GLN A 93 2.73 0.62 7.04
CA GLN A 93 1.37 1.10 7.32
C GLN A 93 0.29 0.32 6.56
N ILE A 94 0.38 0.23 5.23
CA ILE A 94 -0.61 -0.45 4.39
C ILE A 94 -0.71 -1.93 4.77
N ARG A 95 0.43 -2.59 5.03
CA ARG A 95 0.52 -4.01 5.37
C ARG A 95 -0.19 -4.30 6.71
N VAL A 96 0.08 -3.47 7.72
CA VAL A 96 -0.53 -3.58 9.07
C VAL A 96 -2.02 -3.25 9.03
N HIS A 97 -2.42 -2.18 8.32
CA HIS A 97 -3.82 -1.78 8.19
C HIS A 97 -4.65 -2.81 7.40
N ALA A 98 -4.09 -3.39 6.34
CA ALA A 98 -4.75 -4.44 5.58
C ALA A 98 -5.00 -5.69 6.46
N LYS A 99 -3.99 -6.12 7.23
CA LYS A 99 -4.14 -7.20 8.21
C LYS A 99 -5.17 -6.88 9.29
N TYR A 100 -5.14 -5.67 9.83
CA TYR A 100 -6.09 -5.22 10.87
C TYR A 100 -7.54 -5.23 10.37
N ALA A 101 -7.75 -4.95 9.08
CA ALA A 101 -9.05 -5.04 8.42
C ALA A 101 -9.45 -6.47 8.00
N ASP A 102 -8.71 -7.50 8.39
CA ASP A 102 -8.90 -8.91 7.99
C ASP A 102 -8.73 -9.18 6.49
N HIS A 103 -7.95 -8.34 5.82
CA HIS A 103 -7.61 -8.44 4.40
C HIS A 103 -6.07 -8.38 4.20
N PRO A 104 -5.28 -9.35 4.74
CA PRO A 104 -3.83 -9.32 4.60
C PRO A 104 -3.41 -9.35 3.13
N ILE A 105 -2.26 -8.68 2.84
CA ILE A 105 -1.73 -8.59 1.48
C ILE A 105 -1.09 -9.92 1.07
N ALA A 106 -1.30 -10.31 -0.19
CA ALA A 106 -0.73 -11.52 -0.77
C ALA A 106 0.80 -11.51 -0.76
N GLN A 107 1.41 -12.63 -0.35
CA GLN A 107 2.85 -12.84 -0.20
C GLN A 107 3.51 -11.84 0.74
N ASP A 108 2.83 -11.51 1.84
CA ASP A 108 3.38 -10.69 2.91
C ASP A 108 4.01 -11.58 3.99
N ASP A 109 5.34 -11.63 4.02
CA ASP A 109 6.15 -12.48 4.91
C ASP A 109 5.96 -12.18 6.41
N LYS A 110 5.49 -10.98 6.77
CA LYS A 110 5.35 -10.54 8.17
C LYS A 110 3.89 -10.45 8.63
N TYR A 111 3.02 -10.04 7.76
CA TYR A 111 1.62 -9.71 8.10
C TYR A 111 0.61 -10.53 7.31
N GLY A 112 1.06 -11.37 6.37
CA GLY A 112 0.25 -12.18 5.49
C GLY A 112 -0.51 -13.32 6.16
N ASP A 113 -1.19 -14.10 5.35
CA ASP A 113 -1.90 -15.32 5.74
C ASP A 113 -1.27 -16.52 5.02
N HIS A 114 -0.73 -17.46 5.77
CA HIS A 114 0.02 -18.58 5.22
C HIS A 114 -0.76 -19.47 4.24
N LEU A 115 -2.06 -19.68 4.50
CA LEU A 115 -2.89 -20.52 3.61
C LEU A 115 -3.16 -19.79 2.30
N PHE A 116 -3.53 -18.52 2.38
CA PHE A 116 -3.72 -17.67 1.21
C PHE A 116 -2.43 -17.52 0.40
N ASP A 117 -1.31 -17.27 1.07
CA ASP A 117 0.00 -17.10 0.44
C ASP A 117 0.46 -18.37 -0.27
N LYS A 118 0.17 -19.55 0.30
CA LYS A 118 0.43 -20.84 -0.37
C LYS A 118 -0.32 -20.95 -1.70
N VAL A 119 -1.63 -20.67 -1.70
CA VAL A 119 -2.46 -20.69 -2.91
C VAL A 119 -1.95 -19.68 -3.94
N MET A 120 -1.63 -18.45 -3.52
CA MET A 120 -1.11 -17.42 -4.43
C MET A 120 0.25 -17.82 -5.01
N LYS A 121 1.11 -18.48 -4.23
CA LYS A 121 2.41 -18.99 -4.68
C LYS A 121 2.26 -20.12 -5.72
N GLU A 122 1.34 -21.04 -5.51
CA GLU A 122 1.02 -22.12 -6.46
C GLU A 122 0.51 -21.56 -7.81
N LYS A 123 -0.18 -20.41 -7.78
CA LYS A 123 -0.61 -19.67 -8.98
C LYS A 123 0.51 -18.81 -9.60
N GLY A 124 1.71 -18.79 -8.99
CA GLY A 124 2.91 -18.14 -9.54
C GLY A 124 3.22 -16.74 -8.97
N LEU A 125 2.59 -16.33 -7.86
CA LEU A 125 2.97 -15.10 -7.18
C LEU A 125 4.14 -15.36 -6.21
N ASN A 126 5.32 -14.81 -6.52
CA ASN A 126 6.56 -15.06 -5.75
C ASN A 126 7.07 -13.84 -4.99
N ARG A 127 6.28 -12.78 -4.87
CA ARG A 127 6.64 -11.55 -4.16
C ARG A 127 5.42 -10.88 -3.55
N LEU A 128 5.64 -10.04 -2.56
CA LEU A 128 4.62 -9.16 -1.99
C LEU A 128 3.88 -8.41 -3.10
N PHE A 129 2.55 -8.55 -3.16
CA PHE A 129 1.72 -7.81 -4.10
C PHE A 129 1.34 -6.44 -3.54
N LEU A 130 2.35 -5.59 -3.40
CA LEU A 130 2.19 -4.18 -3.05
C LEU A 130 3.07 -3.33 -3.97
N HIS A 131 2.43 -2.40 -4.70
CA HIS A 131 3.07 -1.56 -5.71
C HIS A 131 2.76 -0.08 -5.47
N ALA A 132 3.81 0.76 -5.38
CA ALA A 132 3.68 2.21 -5.30
C ALA A 132 3.31 2.79 -6.68
N LYS A 133 2.01 2.91 -6.95
CA LYS A 133 1.44 3.29 -8.26
C LYS A 133 1.74 4.72 -8.65
N SER A 134 1.52 5.66 -7.74
CA SER A 134 1.77 7.07 -8.05
C SER A 134 2.06 7.90 -6.81
N ILE A 135 2.77 9.00 -7.05
CA ILE A 135 2.95 10.06 -6.07
C ILE A 135 2.67 11.41 -6.74
N THR A 136 1.92 12.28 -6.04
CA THR A 136 1.67 13.68 -6.45
C THR A 136 2.23 14.59 -5.37
N PHE A 137 3.00 15.59 -5.76
CA PHE A 137 3.64 16.55 -4.87
C PHE A 137 3.86 17.89 -5.57
N THR A 138 4.11 18.96 -4.84
CA THR A 138 4.53 20.24 -5.40
C THR A 138 6.04 20.24 -5.59
N ASN A 139 6.52 20.46 -6.80
CA ASN A 139 7.96 20.57 -7.08
C ASN A 139 8.55 21.82 -6.38
N PRO A 140 9.49 21.67 -5.42
CA PRO A 140 10.01 22.82 -4.68
C PRO A 140 10.82 23.82 -5.52
N THR A 141 11.19 23.45 -6.75
CA THR A 141 11.98 24.32 -7.65
C THR A 141 11.08 25.14 -8.57
N THR A 142 10.02 24.51 -9.14
CA THR A 142 9.13 25.16 -10.11
C THR A 142 7.81 25.63 -9.49
N ASN A 143 7.50 25.16 -8.27
CA ASN A 143 6.23 25.37 -7.58
C ASN A 143 5.00 24.80 -8.32
N GLU A 144 5.22 23.85 -9.24
CA GLU A 144 4.18 23.17 -9.99
C GLU A 144 3.81 21.83 -9.34
N ILE A 145 2.55 21.44 -9.47
CA ILE A 145 2.10 20.10 -9.07
C ILE A 145 2.66 19.08 -10.06
N GLN A 146 3.42 18.12 -9.55
CA GLN A 146 3.93 16.99 -10.33
C GLN A 146 3.27 15.70 -9.87
N LYS A 147 2.81 14.92 -10.85
CA LYS A 147 2.33 13.54 -10.64
C LYS A 147 3.25 12.58 -11.39
N VAL A 148 3.85 11.67 -10.65
CA VAL A 148 4.64 10.58 -11.20
C VAL A 148 3.86 9.28 -11.06
N VAL A 149 3.74 8.53 -12.16
CA VAL A 149 3.02 7.26 -12.21
C VAL A 149 4.00 6.17 -12.61
N ALA A 150 4.04 5.08 -11.85
CA ALA A 150 4.73 3.85 -12.21
C ALA A 150 3.67 2.83 -12.69
N PRO A 151 3.77 2.30 -13.91
CA PRO A 151 2.90 1.23 -14.36
C PRO A 151 3.04 0.00 -13.46
N LEU A 152 2.01 -0.82 -13.39
CA LEU A 152 2.10 -2.09 -12.67
C LEU A 152 3.18 -2.96 -13.36
N PRO A 153 4.11 -3.57 -12.62
CA PRO A 153 5.11 -4.46 -13.21
C PRO A 153 4.44 -5.60 -13.99
N ILE A 154 4.97 -5.93 -15.16
CA ILE A 154 4.40 -6.92 -16.08
C ILE A 154 4.18 -8.29 -15.41
N GLU A 155 5.04 -8.66 -14.47
CA GLU A 155 4.90 -9.90 -13.70
C GLU A 155 3.61 -9.91 -12.84
N LEU A 156 3.23 -8.75 -12.25
CA LEU A 156 2.01 -8.62 -11.45
C LEU A 156 0.77 -8.51 -12.35
N GLU A 157 0.87 -7.85 -13.50
CA GLU A 157 -0.21 -7.84 -14.50
C GLU A 157 -0.49 -9.22 -15.04
N ASN A 158 0.56 -9.95 -15.45
CA ASN A 158 0.44 -11.34 -15.92
C ASN A 158 -0.14 -12.26 -14.85
N PHE A 159 0.20 -12.05 -13.59
CA PHE A 159 -0.39 -12.79 -12.49
C PHE A 159 -1.89 -12.52 -12.35
N LEU A 160 -2.32 -11.23 -12.37
CA LEU A 160 -3.74 -10.86 -12.30
C LEU A 160 -4.58 -11.44 -13.45
N ASN A 161 -3.99 -11.58 -14.65
CA ASN A 161 -4.68 -12.14 -15.82
C ASN A 161 -4.89 -13.66 -15.70
N LYS A 162 -4.22 -14.33 -14.76
CA LYS A 162 -4.41 -15.77 -14.47
C LYS A 162 -5.45 -16.04 -13.39
N LEU A 163 -5.84 -15.04 -12.61
CA LEU A 163 -6.87 -15.13 -11.56
C LEU A 163 -8.28 -15.05 -12.16
#